data_48b1deb42e1602ea1a231915e1f2126f
#
_entry.id   48b1deb42e1602ea1a231915e1f2126f
#
_cell.length_a   1.000
_cell.length_b   1.000
_cell.length_c   1.000
_cell.angle_alpha   90.00
_cell.angle_beta   90.00
_cell.angle_gamma   90.00
#
_symmetry.space_group_name_H-M   'P 1'
#
loop_
_entity.id
_entity.type
_entity.pdbx_description
1 polymer ?
#
loop_
_entity_poly.entity_id
_entity_poly.type
_entity_poly.pdbx_seq_one_letter_code
_entity_poly.pdbx_strand_id
1 'polypeptide(L)'
;LRQADMEPFEILLSESQERMLVVVAPGKEKVVEEIFKKWDLHAVPIGEVTEGDTINFFVANEIVAQVPASTLVLGGGAPVYEREYSEPSWFAESQAFNPESVEVPSLKTALEIATDIICLPNIASKKWVWEQYDSMVGTLNRTTNRPSDAGVVSVRGSKKGLALTVDCNSRYVQADPEVGTAIAVAEAARNISCTGATPSAITNCLNFGNPYNTEVYWQFVGAIKGMTRACEKFKTPVTGGNVSFYNQTANDDGT
;
A
#
# COMPACT_ATOMS: atom_id res chain seq x y z
N LEU A 1 -25.67 2.20 -9.51
CA LEU A 1 -25.38 2.20 -8.07
C LEU A 1 -25.73 0.84 -7.47
N ARG A 2 -24.97 0.40 -6.49
CA ARG A 2 -25.24 -0.87 -5.78
C ARG A 2 -26.31 -0.70 -4.69
N GLN A 3 -26.42 0.51 -4.15
CA GLN A 3 -27.44 0.88 -3.17
C GLN A 3 -28.49 1.74 -3.85
N ALA A 4 -29.78 1.42 -3.65
CA ALA A 4 -30.90 2.24 -4.09
C ALA A 4 -31.13 3.41 -3.12
N ASP A 5 -31.88 4.39 -3.59
CA ASP A 5 -32.38 5.53 -2.79
C ASP A 5 -31.28 6.38 -2.11
N MET A 6 -30.10 6.48 -2.76
CA MET A 6 -29.04 7.39 -2.29
C MET A 6 -29.33 8.83 -2.71
N GLU A 7 -29.17 9.74 -1.77
CA GLU A 7 -29.20 11.18 -2.08
C GLU A 7 -27.99 11.61 -2.92
N PRO A 8 -28.09 12.68 -3.73
CA PRO A 8 -27.00 13.12 -4.60
C PRO A 8 -25.66 13.33 -3.88
N PHE A 9 -25.66 13.90 -2.69
CA PHE A 9 -24.43 14.13 -1.93
C PHE A 9 -23.80 12.83 -1.43
N GLU A 10 -24.61 11.83 -1.08
CA GLU A 10 -24.12 10.51 -0.68
C GLU A 10 -23.43 9.80 -1.85
N ILE A 11 -23.99 9.95 -3.08
CA ILE A 11 -23.38 9.42 -4.30
C ILE A 11 -22.02 10.05 -4.56
N LEU A 12 -21.90 11.37 -4.41
CA LEU A 12 -20.65 12.10 -4.62
C LEU A 12 -19.58 11.76 -3.59
N LEU A 13 -19.97 11.46 -2.34
CA LEU A 13 -19.07 11.09 -1.28
C LEU A 13 -18.80 9.58 -1.21
N SER A 14 -19.56 8.76 -1.95
CA SER A 14 -19.41 7.30 -1.93
C SER A 14 -18.18 6.86 -2.68
N GLU A 15 -17.51 5.84 -2.15
CA GLU A 15 -16.44 5.12 -2.83
C GLU A 15 -16.89 3.68 -3.13
N SER A 16 -16.56 3.21 -4.32
CA SER A 16 -16.59 1.78 -4.67
C SER A 16 -15.29 1.40 -5.33
N GLN A 17 -14.72 0.30 -4.90
CA GLN A 17 -13.46 -0.21 -5.43
C GLN A 17 -13.54 -0.47 -6.94
N GLU A 18 -12.39 -0.35 -7.62
CA GLU A 18 -12.20 -0.72 -9.03
C GLU A 18 -13.01 0.12 -10.03
N ARG A 19 -13.47 1.30 -9.64
CA ARG A 19 -14.04 2.26 -10.59
C ARG A 19 -12.95 3.02 -11.32
N MET A 20 -13.08 3.11 -12.64
CA MET A 20 -12.15 3.84 -13.50
C MET A 20 -12.91 4.87 -14.32
N LEU A 21 -12.39 6.10 -14.39
CA LEU A 21 -12.90 7.15 -15.24
C LEU A 21 -12.08 7.21 -16.52
N VAL A 22 -12.75 7.15 -17.67
CA VAL A 22 -12.11 7.20 -18.99
C VAL A 22 -12.65 8.38 -19.76
N VAL A 23 -11.77 9.27 -20.20
CA VAL A 23 -12.12 10.39 -21.08
C VAL A 23 -11.98 9.91 -22.54
N VAL A 24 -13.05 9.97 -23.28
CA VAL A 24 -13.18 9.42 -24.64
C VAL A 24 -13.43 10.53 -25.64
N ALA A 25 -12.84 10.46 -26.82
CA ALA A 25 -13.15 11.38 -27.90
C ALA A 25 -14.64 11.26 -28.31
N PRO A 26 -15.33 12.37 -28.61
CA PRO A 26 -16.73 12.35 -28.98
C PRO A 26 -17.06 11.34 -30.08
N GLY A 27 -18.12 10.57 -29.90
CA GLY A 27 -18.57 9.52 -30.83
C GLY A 27 -17.79 8.19 -30.76
N LYS A 28 -16.87 8.04 -29.79
CA LYS A 28 -16.14 6.79 -29.53
C LYS A 28 -16.64 6.00 -28.33
N GLU A 29 -17.69 6.47 -27.65
CA GLU A 29 -18.24 5.87 -26.43
C GLU A 29 -18.64 4.40 -26.65
N LYS A 30 -19.32 4.12 -27.76
CA LYS A 30 -19.74 2.75 -28.13
C LYS A 30 -18.58 1.79 -28.32
N VAL A 31 -17.44 2.27 -28.83
CA VAL A 31 -16.23 1.44 -29.00
C VAL A 31 -15.71 1.00 -27.64
N VAL A 32 -15.72 1.88 -26.66
CA VAL A 32 -15.31 1.57 -25.28
C VAL A 32 -16.30 0.59 -24.65
N GLU A 33 -17.59 0.84 -24.76
CA GLU A 33 -18.65 -0.05 -24.25
C GLU A 33 -18.52 -1.49 -24.82
N GLU A 34 -18.27 -1.62 -26.11
CA GLU A 34 -18.07 -2.92 -26.76
C GLU A 34 -16.82 -3.67 -26.24
N ILE A 35 -15.73 -2.93 -26.02
CA ILE A 35 -14.50 -3.50 -25.43
C ILE A 35 -14.77 -4.01 -24.02
N PHE A 36 -15.42 -3.23 -23.19
CA PHE A 36 -15.76 -3.61 -21.81
C PHE A 36 -16.71 -4.81 -21.78
N LYS A 37 -17.74 -4.79 -22.62
CA LYS A 37 -18.69 -5.92 -22.75
C LYS A 37 -18.00 -7.24 -23.13
N LYS A 38 -16.95 -7.20 -23.97
CA LYS A 38 -16.15 -8.37 -24.33
C LYS A 38 -15.53 -9.05 -23.09
N TRP A 39 -15.25 -8.28 -22.03
CA TRP A 39 -14.63 -8.75 -20.82
C TRP A 39 -15.61 -8.89 -19.65
N ASP A 40 -16.92 -8.89 -19.94
CA ASP A 40 -18.00 -8.92 -18.93
C ASP A 40 -17.91 -7.78 -17.91
N LEU A 41 -17.50 -6.60 -18.38
CA LEU A 41 -17.38 -5.39 -17.60
C LEU A 41 -18.43 -4.37 -18.05
N HIS A 42 -18.83 -3.49 -17.13
CA HIS A 42 -19.78 -2.41 -17.40
C HIS A 42 -19.04 -1.10 -17.69
N ALA A 43 -19.44 -0.42 -18.75
CA ALA A 43 -19.04 0.95 -19.04
C ALA A 43 -20.31 1.75 -19.37
N VAL A 44 -20.43 2.95 -18.80
CA VAL A 44 -21.55 3.85 -19.04
C VAL A 44 -21.04 5.29 -19.15
N PRO A 45 -21.50 6.06 -20.14
CA PRO A 45 -21.26 7.50 -20.16
C PRO A 45 -21.92 8.15 -18.93
N ILE A 46 -21.15 8.91 -18.19
CA ILE A 46 -21.61 9.62 -16.99
C ILE A 46 -21.64 11.13 -17.14
N GLY A 47 -21.16 11.65 -18.27
CA GLY A 47 -21.13 13.08 -18.54
C GLY A 47 -20.30 13.41 -19.76
N GLU A 48 -20.15 14.70 -20.01
CA GLU A 48 -19.38 15.27 -21.10
C GLU A 48 -18.39 16.30 -20.55
N VAL A 49 -17.23 16.40 -21.20
CA VAL A 49 -16.26 17.46 -20.93
C VAL A 49 -16.73 18.73 -21.61
N THR A 50 -16.96 19.78 -20.83
CA THR A 50 -17.42 21.09 -21.32
C THR A 50 -16.35 22.16 -21.11
N GLU A 51 -16.52 23.30 -21.75
CA GLU A 51 -15.70 24.47 -21.46
C GLU A 51 -16.10 25.09 -20.11
N GLY A 52 -15.14 25.73 -19.45
CA GLY A 52 -15.32 26.39 -18.16
C GLY A 52 -14.55 25.73 -17.02
N ASP A 53 -14.76 26.26 -15.83
CA ASP A 53 -14.05 25.88 -14.61
C ASP A 53 -14.94 25.19 -13.57
N THR A 54 -16.19 24.91 -13.91
CA THR A 54 -17.20 24.36 -13.01
C THR A 54 -17.66 22.99 -13.46
N ILE A 55 -17.68 22.04 -12.54
CA ILE A 55 -18.30 20.73 -12.74
C ILE A 55 -19.75 20.81 -12.26
N ASN A 56 -20.69 20.51 -13.16
CA ASN A 56 -22.11 20.46 -12.86
C ASN A 56 -22.55 19.01 -12.71
N PHE A 57 -23.25 18.72 -11.63
CA PHE A 57 -23.82 17.41 -11.36
C PHE A 57 -25.31 17.44 -11.55
N PHE A 58 -25.85 16.45 -12.27
CA PHE A 58 -27.27 16.39 -12.65
C PHE A 58 -27.92 15.11 -12.10
N VAL A 59 -29.14 15.23 -11.65
CA VAL A 59 -30.07 14.12 -11.42
C VAL A 59 -31.36 14.43 -12.17
N ALA A 60 -31.80 13.54 -13.04
CA ALA A 60 -33.00 13.72 -13.86
C ALA A 60 -33.04 15.08 -14.62
N ASN A 61 -31.90 15.54 -15.12
CA ASN A 61 -31.69 16.83 -15.80
C ASN A 61 -31.78 18.08 -14.91
N GLU A 62 -31.89 17.95 -13.61
CA GLU A 62 -31.80 19.07 -12.67
C GLU A 62 -30.37 19.15 -12.09
N ILE A 63 -29.85 20.37 -11.98
CA ILE A 63 -28.56 20.60 -11.36
C ILE A 63 -28.71 20.42 -9.84
N VAL A 64 -28.01 19.44 -9.29
CA VAL A 64 -28.00 19.13 -7.84
C VAL A 64 -26.74 19.62 -7.13
N ALA A 65 -25.66 19.86 -7.88
CA ALA A 65 -24.45 20.48 -7.36
C ALA A 65 -23.64 21.16 -8.46
N GLN A 66 -22.94 22.22 -8.10
CA GLN A 66 -21.98 22.93 -8.94
C GLN A 66 -20.70 23.15 -8.13
N VAL A 67 -19.58 22.64 -8.60
CA VAL A 67 -18.31 22.67 -7.88
C VAL A 67 -17.22 23.22 -8.80
N PRO A 68 -16.46 24.23 -8.38
CA PRO A 68 -15.29 24.67 -9.14
C PRO A 68 -14.29 23.52 -9.32
N ALA A 69 -13.93 23.19 -10.56
CA ALA A 69 -13.05 22.08 -10.88
C ALA A 69 -11.68 22.19 -10.17
N SER A 70 -11.20 23.42 -10.02
CA SER A 70 -9.94 23.72 -9.33
C SER A 70 -9.92 23.27 -7.86
N THR A 71 -11.08 23.20 -7.20
CA THR A 71 -11.17 22.77 -5.79
C THR A 71 -11.05 21.25 -5.60
N LEU A 72 -11.18 20.48 -6.67
CA LEU A 72 -11.12 19.02 -6.65
C LEU A 72 -9.73 18.46 -7.02
N VAL A 73 -8.76 19.31 -7.29
CA VAL A 73 -7.42 18.91 -7.68
C VAL A 73 -6.38 19.33 -6.64
N LEU A 74 -5.29 18.58 -6.58
CA LEU A 74 -4.16 18.91 -5.71
C LEU A 74 -3.60 20.29 -6.05
N GLY A 75 -3.46 21.15 -5.01
CA GLY A 75 -3.05 22.55 -5.16
C GLY A 75 -4.19 23.51 -5.44
N GLY A 76 -5.41 23.04 -5.68
CA GLY A 76 -6.59 23.86 -5.98
C GLY A 76 -7.42 24.28 -4.76
N GLY A 77 -6.88 24.22 -3.55
CA GLY A 77 -7.59 24.56 -2.31
C GLY A 77 -7.77 23.37 -1.35
N ALA A 78 -7.17 22.24 -1.66
CA ALA A 78 -7.05 21.15 -0.68
C ALA A 78 -6.25 21.66 0.54
N PRO A 79 -6.75 21.47 1.77
CA PRO A 79 -6.07 21.96 2.95
C PRO A 79 -4.73 21.26 3.11
N VAL A 80 -3.69 22.06 3.33
CA VAL A 80 -2.36 21.56 3.72
C VAL A 80 -2.30 21.58 5.25
N TYR A 81 -2.29 20.41 5.85
CA TYR A 81 -2.19 20.31 7.30
C TYR A 81 -0.73 20.29 7.74
N GLU A 82 -0.37 21.23 8.57
CA GLU A 82 0.87 21.19 9.33
C GLU A 82 0.60 20.48 10.66
N ARG A 83 1.41 19.46 10.97
CA ARG A 83 1.28 18.70 12.21
C ARG A 83 2.59 18.71 12.96
N GLU A 84 2.49 19.01 14.24
CA GLU A 84 3.61 18.87 15.16
C GLU A 84 3.91 17.38 15.38
N TYR A 85 5.19 17.06 15.59
CA TYR A 85 5.64 15.74 15.99
C TYR A 85 6.80 15.83 16.96
N SER A 86 6.88 14.89 17.86
CA SER A 86 7.90 14.83 18.90
C SER A 86 8.45 13.42 19.04
N GLU A 87 9.74 13.32 19.29
CA GLU A 87 10.41 12.05 19.54
C GLU A 87 9.85 11.40 20.81
N PRO A 88 9.42 10.12 20.76
CA PRO A 88 8.91 9.42 21.92
C PRO A 88 10.04 9.10 22.92
N SER A 89 9.70 9.09 24.20
CA SER A 89 10.67 8.85 25.28
C SER A 89 11.37 7.50 25.19
N TRP A 90 10.63 6.47 24.74
CA TRP A 90 11.17 5.11 24.57
C TRP A 90 12.25 5.01 23.49
N PHE A 91 12.33 5.95 22.56
CA PHE A 91 13.32 5.91 21.48
C PHE A 91 14.76 6.02 22.02
N ALA A 92 15.00 6.91 22.96
CA ALA A 92 16.31 7.03 23.60
C ALA A 92 16.73 5.73 24.31
N GLU A 93 15.81 5.04 24.96
CA GLU A 93 16.06 3.74 25.60
C GLU A 93 16.38 2.67 24.55
N SER A 94 15.64 2.64 23.44
CA SER A 94 15.88 1.73 22.32
C SER A 94 17.28 1.93 21.72
N GLN A 95 17.74 3.16 21.58
CA GLN A 95 19.07 3.49 21.06
C GLN A 95 20.19 3.17 22.05
N ALA A 96 19.90 3.16 23.34
CA ALA A 96 20.87 2.82 24.40
C ALA A 96 21.07 1.30 24.58
N PHE A 97 20.32 0.45 23.85
CA PHE A 97 20.44 -0.99 23.94
C PHE A 97 21.85 -1.46 23.59
N ASN A 98 22.46 -2.19 24.51
CA ASN A 98 23.78 -2.81 24.30
C ASN A 98 23.63 -4.29 23.97
N PRO A 99 23.91 -4.73 22.73
CA PRO A 99 23.83 -6.14 22.35
C PRO A 99 24.75 -7.05 23.16
N GLU A 100 25.87 -6.52 23.66
CA GLU A 100 26.84 -7.28 24.47
C GLU A 100 26.32 -7.62 25.88
N SER A 101 25.25 -6.91 26.31
CA SER A 101 24.60 -7.22 27.60
C SER A 101 23.68 -8.45 27.52
N VAL A 102 23.41 -8.96 26.31
CA VAL A 102 22.56 -10.13 26.12
C VAL A 102 23.37 -11.40 26.45
N GLU A 103 22.93 -12.14 27.44
CA GLU A 103 23.54 -13.41 27.79
C GLU A 103 23.33 -14.44 26.68
N VAL A 104 24.44 -15.02 26.19
CA VAL A 104 24.39 -16.07 25.16
C VAL A 104 23.99 -17.39 25.81
N PRO A 105 22.84 -17.97 25.45
CA PRO A 105 22.39 -19.21 26.06
C PRO A 105 23.31 -20.40 25.70
N SER A 106 23.32 -21.45 26.54
CA SER A 106 23.98 -22.71 26.20
C SER A 106 23.41 -23.29 24.89
N LEU A 107 24.17 -24.12 24.17
CA LEU A 107 23.68 -24.75 22.93
C LEU A 107 22.36 -25.52 23.13
N LYS A 108 22.23 -26.21 24.27
CA LYS A 108 21.00 -26.94 24.60
C LYS A 108 19.81 -25.96 24.71
N THR A 109 19.98 -24.91 25.49
CA THR A 109 18.95 -23.86 25.66
C THR A 109 18.66 -23.17 24.35
N ALA A 110 19.65 -22.88 23.52
CA ALA A 110 19.47 -22.30 22.19
C ALA A 110 18.64 -23.21 21.27
N LEU A 111 18.83 -24.53 21.32
CA LEU A 111 18.01 -25.48 20.54
C LEU A 111 16.57 -25.57 21.05
N GLU A 112 16.35 -25.50 22.35
CA GLU A 112 15.01 -25.45 22.94
C GLU A 112 14.29 -24.16 22.51
N ILE A 113 14.95 -23.01 22.63
CA ILE A 113 14.40 -21.70 22.16
C ILE A 113 14.11 -21.74 20.65
N ALA A 114 15.03 -22.28 19.84
CA ALA A 114 14.81 -22.38 18.39
C ALA A 114 13.60 -23.26 18.05
N THR A 115 13.40 -24.35 18.79
CA THR A 115 12.25 -25.24 18.62
C THR A 115 10.95 -24.52 18.97
N ASP A 116 10.94 -23.78 20.07
CA ASP A 116 9.77 -23.00 20.48
C ASP A 116 9.45 -21.89 19.46
N ILE A 117 10.47 -21.18 18.99
CA ILE A 117 10.30 -20.11 17.99
C ILE A 117 9.73 -20.66 16.68
N ILE A 118 10.23 -21.79 16.16
CA ILE A 118 9.79 -22.34 14.89
C ILE A 118 8.31 -22.78 14.92
N CYS A 119 7.78 -23.07 16.12
CA CYS A 119 6.39 -23.46 16.35
C CYS A 119 5.46 -22.25 16.51
N LEU A 120 6.00 -21.04 16.69
CA LEU A 120 5.14 -19.85 16.83
C LEU A 120 4.31 -19.60 15.56
N PRO A 121 3.02 -19.22 15.68
CA PRO A 121 2.15 -18.96 14.52
C PRO A 121 2.73 -17.93 13.55
N ASN A 122 3.49 -16.94 14.03
CA ASN A 122 4.12 -15.93 13.19
C ASN A 122 5.35 -16.44 12.42
N ILE A 123 5.97 -17.53 12.86
CA ILE A 123 7.19 -18.09 12.27
C ILE A 123 6.91 -19.38 11.51
N ALA A 124 5.96 -20.19 11.99
CA ALA A 124 5.59 -21.44 11.35
C ALA A 124 5.22 -21.28 9.87
N SER A 125 5.41 -22.36 9.10
CA SER A 125 5.08 -22.38 7.68
C SER A 125 3.62 -21.94 7.41
N LYS A 126 3.43 -21.07 6.44
CA LYS A 126 2.11 -20.63 5.98
C LYS A 126 1.60 -21.45 4.78
N LYS A 127 2.22 -22.60 4.52
CA LYS A 127 1.88 -23.46 3.39
C LYS A 127 0.38 -23.77 3.35
N TRP A 128 -0.19 -24.11 4.50
CA TRP A 128 -1.63 -24.35 4.65
C TRP A 128 -2.51 -23.19 4.16
N VAL A 129 -2.08 -21.93 4.33
CA VAL A 129 -2.83 -20.76 3.87
C VAL A 129 -2.78 -20.65 2.36
N TRP A 130 -1.58 -20.64 1.77
CA TRP A 130 -1.43 -20.36 0.34
C TRP A 130 -1.76 -21.56 -0.56
N GLU A 131 -1.74 -22.80 -0.06
CA GLU A 131 -2.21 -23.98 -0.81
C GLU A 131 -3.71 -23.94 -1.14
N GLN A 132 -4.49 -23.12 -0.45
CA GLN A 132 -5.93 -22.98 -0.71
C GLN A 132 -6.22 -22.11 -1.93
N TYR A 133 -5.22 -21.42 -2.46
CA TYR A 133 -5.38 -20.49 -3.58
C TYR A 133 -4.70 -21.02 -4.83
N ASP A 134 -5.31 -20.72 -5.99
CA ASP A 134 -4.71 -21.07 -7.27
C ASP A 134 -3.56 -20.12 -7.62
N SER A 135 -2.35 -20.64 -7.60
CA SER A 135 -1.13 -19.92 -8.00
C SER A 135 -0.86 -19.99 -9.51
N MET A 136 -1.70 -20.71 -10.26
CA MET A 136 -1.49 -20.97 -11.70
C MET A 136 -2.44 -20.19 -12.59
N VAL A 137 -3.26 -19.29 -12.05
CA VAL A 137 -4.18 -18.47 -12.83
C VAL A 137 -3.47 -17.79 -13.99
N GLY A 138 -4.01 -17.96 -15.20
CA GLY A 138 -3.41 -17.46 -16.43
C GLY A 138 -2.10 -18.13 -16.84
N THR A 139 -1.58 -19.11 -16.13
CA THR A 139 -0.34 -19.87 -16.41
C THR A 139 0.91 -18.99 -16.56
N LEU A 140 0.93 -17.84 -15.89
CA LEU A 140 2.01 -16.85 -16.02
C LEU A 140 3.03 -16.93 -14.88
N ASN A 141 2.68 -17.55 -13.74
CA ASN A 141 3.56 -17.69 -12.60
C ASN A 141 4.74 -18.61 -12.92
N ARG A 142 5.95 -18.17 -12.64
CA ARG A 142 7.21 -18.91 -12.87
C ARG A 142 7.78 -19.54 -11.61
N THR A 143 7.24 -19.21 -10.43
CA THR A 143 7.76 -19.64 -9.13
C THR A 143 6.87 -20.64 -8.41
N THR A 144 5.75 -21.07 -8.97
CA THR A 144 4.77 -21.98 -8.34
C THR A 144 5.41 -23.23 -7.71
N ASN A 145 6.29 -23.90 -8.43
CA ASN A 145 6.95 -25.13 -7.95
C ASN A 145 8.43 -24.92 -7.61
N ARG A 146 8.87 -23.67 -7.57
CA ARG A 146 10.24 -23.27 -7.27
C ARG A 146 10.19 -22.04 -6.39
N PRO A 147 9.98 -22.23 -5.07
CA PRO A 147 9.99 -21.11 -4.13
C PRO A 147 11.26 -20.28 -4.30
N SER A 148 11.09 -18.97 -4.29
CA SER A 148 12.14 -17.98 -4.46
C SER A 148 11.86 -16.81 -3.53
N ASP A 149 12.83 -15.91 -3.40
CA ASP A 149 12.72 -14.73 -2.54
C ASP A 149 11.66 -13.73 -3.04
N ALA A 150 11.27 -13.83 -4.31
CA ALA A 150 10.19 -13.04 -4.90
C ALA A 150 9.35 -13.89 -5.88
N GLY A 151 8.08 -13.56 -6.01
CA GLY A 151 7.21 -14.11 -7.05
C GLY A 151 7.58 -13.56 -8.43
N VAL A 152 7.71 -14.43 -9.44
CA VAL A 152 8.02 -14.01 -10.81
C VAL A 152 6.90 -14.37 -11.76
N VAL A 153 6.38 -13.37 -12.47
CA VAL A 153 5.28 -13.50 -13.43
C VAL A 153 5.74 -13.12 -14.82
N SER A 154 5.41 -13.93 -15.82
CA SER A 154 5.73 -13.64 -17.22
C SER A 154 4.80 -12.58 -17.80
N VAL A 155 5.35 -11.70 -18.61
CA VAL A 155 4.58 -10.75 -19.43
C VAL A 155 4.22 -11.42 -20.75
N ARG A 156 2.92 -11.63 -21.01
CA ARG A 156 2.41 -12.28 -22.23
C ARG A 156 2.93 -11.58 -23.49
N GLY A 157 3.25 -12.37 -24.50
CA GLY A 157 3.73 -11.85 -25.79
C GLY A 157 5.16 -11.27 -25.76
N SER A 158 5.90 -11.45 -24.65
CA SER A 158 7.25 -10.95 -24.50
C SER A 158 8.17 -11.97 -23.83
N LYS A 159 9.48 -11.66 -23.81
CA LYS A 159 10.48 -12.41 -23.03
C LYS A 159 10.72 -11.80 -21.64
N LYS A 160 9.87 -10.87 -21.22
CA LYS A 160 9.99 -10.15 -19.95
C LYS A 160 9.27 -10.89 -18.83
N GLY A 161 9.73 -10.71 -17.61
CA GLY A 161 9.06 -11.09 -16.37
C GLY A 161 9.00 -9.90 -15.42
N LEU A 162 8.03 -9.94 -14.51
CA LEU A 162 7.91 -9.04 -13.39
C LEU A 162 8.20 -9.84 -12.12
N ALA A 163 9.09 -9.33 -11.28
CA ALA A 163 9.36 -9.88 -9.97
C ALA A 163 8.72 -8.96 -8.91
N LEU A 164 8.01 -9.56 -7.96
CA LEU A 164 7.27 -8.85 -6.91
C LEU A 164 7.57 -9.50 -5.57
N THR A 165 7.77 -8.68 -4.55
CA THR A 165 7.91 -9.10 -3.15
C THR A 165 7.16 -8.16 -2.23
N VAL A 166 6.87 -8.62 -1.02
CA VAL A 166 6.25 -7.81 0.05
C VAL A 166 7.12 -7.99 1.29
N ASP A 167 7.67 -6.91 1.77
CA ASP A 167 8.65 -6.91 2.86
C ASP A 167 8.35 -5.80 3.86
N CYS A 168 8.33 -6.17 5.14
CA CYS A 168 8.28 -5.24 6.27
C CYS A 168 8.54 -5.99 7.57
N ASN A 169 9.27 -5.37 8.48
CA ASN A 169 9.35 -5.79 9.87
C ASN A 169 8.89 -4.63 10.78
N SER A 170 7.65 -4.73 11.26
CA SER A 170 7.04 -3.68 12.09
C SER A 170 7.80 -3.40 13.39
N ARG A 171 8.49 -4.40 13.96
CA ARG A 171 9.32 -4.21 15.17
C ARG A 171 10.56 -3.38 14.89
N TYR A 172 11.15 -3.52 13.70
CA TYR A 172 12.27 -2.68 13.30
C TYR A 172 11.82 -1.24 13.06
N VAL A 173 10.65 -1.06 12.41
CA VAL A 173 10.05 0.27 12.21
C VAL A 173 9.65 0.89 13.54
N GLN A 174 9.18 0.12 14.51
CA GLN A 174 8.87 0.62 15.84
C GLN A 174 10.14 1.03 16.59
N ALA A 175 11.21 0.23 16.55
CA ALA A 175 12.47 0.52 17.26
C ALA A 175 13.20 1.75 16.69
N ASP A 176 13.18 1.91 15.38
CA ASP A 176 13.71 3.07 14.66
C ASP A 176 12.96 3.22 13.33
N PRO A 177 12.01 4.16 13.23
CA PRO A 177 11.17 4.27 12.04
C PRO A 177 11.95 4.57 10.76
N GLU A 178 13.01 5.36 10.86
CA GLU A 178 13.83 5.70 9.70
C GLU A 178 14.68 4.51 9.24
N VAL A 179 15.40 3.90 10.16
CA VAL A 179 16.28 2.77 9.84
C VAL A 179 15.44 1.53 9.50
N GLY A 180 14.40 1.23 10.27
CA GLY A 180 13.54 0.07 10.05
C GLY A 180 12.83 0.11 8.69
N THR A 181 12.36 1.27 8.26
CA THR A 181 11.76 1.43 6.92
C THR A 181 12.81 1.34 5.82
N ALA A 182 14.00 1.91 6.00
CA ALA A 182 15.08 1.74 5.04
C ALA A 182 15.51 0.27 4.91
N ILE A 183 15.49 -0.51 6.00
CA ILE A 183 15.73 -1.96 5.98
C ILE A 183 14.67 -2.66 5.14
N ALA A 184 13.38 -2.35 5.31
CA ALA A 184 12.31 -2.97 4.55
C ALA A 184 12.47 -2.75 3.03
N VAL A 185 12.79 -1.53 2.61
CA VAL A 185 13.08 -1.23 1.18
C VAL A 185 14.32 -1.99 0.69
N ALA A 186 15.37 -2.07 1.51
CA ALA A 186 16.59 -2.80 1.15
C ALA A 186 16.36 -4.32 1.08
N GLU A 187 15.52 -4.87 1.95
CA GLU A 187 15.11 -6.27 1.93
C GLU A 187 14.35 -6.59 0.64
N ALA A 188 13.35 -5.80 0.31
CA ALA A 188 12.61 -5.93 -0.95
C ALA A 188 13.54 -5.88 -2.17
N ALA A 189 14.46 -4.93 -2.20
CA ALA A 189 15.44 -4.82 -3.29
C ALA A 189 16.35 -6.06 -3.40
N ARG A 190 16.79 -6.63 -2.27
CA ARG A 190 17.57 -7.87 -2.27
C ARG A 190 16.76 -9.05 -2.77
N ASN A 191 15.53 -9.20 -2.29
CA ASN A 191 14.64 -10.30 -2.69
C ASN A 191 14.38 -10.28 -4.20
N ILE A 192 14.11 -9.11 -4.77
CA ILE A 192 14.01 -8.94 -6.22
C ILE A 192 15.30 -9.34 -6.93
N SER A 193 16.45 -8.87 -6.43
CA SER A 193 17.76 -9.16 -7.06
C SER A 193 18.10 -10.65 -7.02
N CYS A 194 17.71 -11.38 -5.97
CA CYS A 194 17.91 -12.84 -5.87
C CYS A 194 17.19 -13.62 -6.96
N THR A 195 16.14 -13.08 -7.58
CA THR A 195 15.47 -13.69 -8.74
C THR A 195 16.15 -13.39 -10.06
N GLY A 196 17.20 -12.57 -10.09
CA GLY A 196 17.86 -12.07 -11.29
C GLY A 196 17.17 -10.84 -11.91
N ALA A 197 16.14 -10.29 -11.25
CA ALA A 197 15.47 -9.07 -11.67
C ALA A 197 16.16 -7.81 -11.11
N THR A 198 15.87 -6.67 -11.70
CA THR A 198 16.35 -5.35 -11.25
C THR A 198 15.24 -4.65 -10.47
N PRO A 199 15.46 -4.25 -9.20
CA PRO A 199 14.53 -3.41 -8.45
C PRO A 199 14.23 -2.13 -9.23
N SER A 200 12.96 -1.81 -9.45
CA SER A 200 12.59 -0.73 -10.38
C SER A 200 11.63 0.29 -9.77
N ALA A 201 10.79 -0.13 -8.84
CA ALA A 201 9.81 0.75 -8.20
C ALA A 201 9.33 0.17 -6.87
N ILE A 202 8.74 1.02 -6.04
CA ILE A 202 8.07 0.67 -4.79
C ILE A 202 6.59 1.06 -4.88
N THR A 203 5.73 0.21 -4.38
CA THR A 203 4.36 0.57 -3.99
C THR A 203 4.28 0.44 -2.48
N ASN A 204 3.99 1.52 -1.77
CA ASN A 204 3.94 1.49 -0.32
C ASN A 204 2.55 1.16 0.23
N CYS A 205 2.51 0.64 1.45
CA CYS A 205 1.29 0.44 2.21
C CYS A 205 1.57 0.87 3.65
N LEU A 206 1.26 2.13 3.96
CA LEU A 206 1.59 2.76 5.23
C LEU A 206 0.41 2.62 6.20
N ASN A 207 0.68 2.06 7.38
CA ASN A 207 -0.34 1.82 8.40
C ASN A 207 0.19 2.32 9.74
N PHE A 208 -0.43 3.38 10.27
CA PHE A 208 -0.02 4.02 11.51
C PHE A 208 -1.24 4.30 12.40
N GLY A 209 -0.99 4.61 13.66
CA GLY A 209 -2.03 4.98 14.62
C GLY A 209 -2.61 6.37 14.37
N ASN A 210 -3.12 7.00 15.41
CA ASN A 210 -3.73 8.32 15.33
C ASN A 210 -2.69 9.42 15.01
N PRO A 211 -2.79 10.12 13.88
CA PRO A 211 -1.82 11.13 13.46
C PRO A 211 -1.88 12.44 14.29
N TYR A 212 -2.89 12.59 15.16
CA TYR A 212 -2.94 13.69 16.12
C TYR A 212 -2.06 13.44 17.37
N ASN A 213 -1.63 12.19 17.59
CA ASN A 213 -0.60 11.89 18.56
C ASN A 213 0.77 12.24 17.97
N THR A 214 1.48 13.17 18.60
CA THR A 214 2.76 13.70 18.11
C THR A 214 3.85 12.62 17.99
N GLU A 215 3.85 11.63 18.89
CA GLU A 215 4.82 10.53 18.87
C GLU A 215 4.51 9.52 17.75
N VAL A 216 3.22 9.24 17.48
CA VAL A 216 2.79 8.42 16.34
C VAL A 216 3.13 9.12 15.03
N TYR A 217 2.91 10.42 14.95
CA TYR A 217 3.24 11.17 13.76
C TYR A 217 4.75 11.28 13.53
N TRP A 218 5.55 11.32 14.60
CA TRP A 218 7.00 11.22 14.52
C TRP A 218 7.46 9.90 13.88
N GLN A 219 6.83 8.77 14.25
CA GLN A 219 7.12 7.48 13.63
C GLN A 219 6.80 7.48 12.14
N PHE A 220 5.65 8.06 11.77
CA PHE A 220 5.28 8.20 10.36
C PHE A 220 6.30 9.04 9.57
N VAL A 221 6.70 10.19 10.11
CA VAL A 221 7.71 11.05 9.49
C VAL A 221 9.06 10.34 9.35
N GLY A 222 9.48 9.61 10.39
CA GLY A 222 10.69 8.79 10.35
C GLY A 222 10.63 7.72 9.26
N ALA A 223 9.50 7.01 9.15
CA ALA A 223 9.30 6.00 8.11
C ALA A 223 9.39 6.60 6.69
N ILE A 224 8.79 7.77 6.45
CA ILE A 224 8.90 8.47 5.17
C ILE A 224 10.35 8.85 4.86
N LYS A 225 11.09 9.37 5.84
CA LYS A 225 12.52 9.72 5.68
C LYS A 225 13.34 8.47 5.31
N GLY A 226 13.14 7.37 6.01
CA GLY A 226 13.84 6.11 5.74
C GLY A 226 13.54 5.56 4.35
N MET A 227 12.28 5.57 3.95
CA MET A 227 11.85 5.18 2.61
C MET A 227 12.49 6.05 1.54
N THR A 228 12.43 7.37 1.69
CA THR A 228 13.01 8.33 0.75
C THR A 228 14.50 8.06 0.54
N ARG A 229 15.27 7.97 1.64
CA ARG A 229 16.71 7.70 1.60
C ARG A 229 17.04 6.40 0.88
N ALA A 230 16.31 5.34 1.15
CA ALA A 230 16.55 4.04 0.53
C ALA A 230 16.13 4.03 -0.95
N CYS A 231 14.97 4.61 -1.29
CA CYS A 231 14.50 4.72 -2.66
C CYS A 231 15.44 5.55 -3.55
N GLU A 232 15.97 6.64 -3.05
CA GLU A 232 16.98 7.46 -3.74
C GLU A 232 18.26 6.64 -3.98
N LYS A 233 18.72 5.90 -2.95
CA LYS A 233 19.91 5.05 -3.05
C LYS A 233 19.78 3.95 -4.08
N PHE A 234 18.63 3.29 -4.13
CA PHE A 234 18.35 2.18 -5.04
C PHE A 234 17.76 2.64 -6.38
N LYS A 235 17.42 3.92 -6.52
CA LYS A 235 16.75 4.49 -7.71
C LYS A 235 15.41 3.79 -8.00
N THR A 236 14.67 3.51 -6.95
CA THR A 236 13.35 2.86 -6.99
C THR A 236 12.28 3.86 -6.57
N PRO A 237 11.68 4.61 -7.49
CA PRO A 237 10.66 5.59 -7.15
C PRO A 237 9.43 4.92 -6.52
N VAL A 238 8.78 5.63 -5.60
CA VAL A 238 7.46 5.25 -5.13
C VAL A 238 6.44 5.68 -6.18
N THR A 239 5.78 4.71 -6.79
CA THR A 239 4.83 4.94 -7.90
C THR A 239 3.38 4.97 -7.47
N GLY A 240 3.10 4.59 -6.25
CA GLY A 240 1.75 4.56 -5.67
C GLY A 240 1.75 3.94 -4.29
N GLY A 241 0.58 3.80 -3.72
CA GLY A 241 0.39 3.18 -2.42
C GLY A 241 -0.80 3.77 -1.68
N ASN A 242 -0.90 3.46 -0.40
CA ASN A 242 -1.92 4.01 0.48
C ASN A 242 -1.35 4.37 1.84
N VAL A 243 -2.06 5.24 2.52
CA VAL A 243 -1.85 5.57 3.93
C VAL A 243 -3.14 5.28 4.68
N SER A 244 -3.05 4.45 5.71
CA SER A 244 -4.11 4.20 6.68
C SER A 244 -3.68 4.70 8.04
N PHE A 245 -4.47 5.56 8.64
CA PHE A 245 -4.29 6.03 10.01
C PHE A 245 -5.32 5.39 10.94
N TYR A 246 -5.17 5.64 12.24
CA TYR A 246 -6.03 5.08 13.29
C TYR A 246 -6.00 3.54 13.39
N ASN A 247 -4.90 2.90 12.94
CA ASN A 247 -4.69 1.46 13.09
C ASN A 247 -4.21 1.16 14.52
N GLN A 248 -5.09 1.38 15.47
CA GLN A 248 -4.85 1.18 16.90
C GLN A 248 -6.14 0.76 17.60
N THR A 249 -6.00 0.05 18.68
CA THR A 249 -7.09 -0.29 19.59
C THR A 249 -6.86 0.49 20.89
N ALA A 250 -7.86 1.20 21.36
CA ALA A 250 -7.82 1.77 22.70
C ALA A 250 -8.23 0.68 23.70
N ASN A 251 -7.42 0.48 24.73
CA ASN A 251 -7.80 -0.36 25.86
C ASN A 251 -8.74 0.39 26.81
N ASP A 252 -9.43 -0.34 27.69
CA ASP A 252 -10.36 0.23 28.66
C ASP A 252 -9.71 1.24 29.63
N ASP A 253 -8.39 1.17 29.80
CA ASP A 253 -7.58 2.09 30.60
C ASP A 253 -7.07 3.32 29.81
N GLY A 254 -7.42 3.41 28.52
CA GLY A 254 -7.05 4.53 27.64
C GLY A 254 -5.64 4.42 27.03
N THR A 255 -4.96 3.25 27.18
CA THR A 255 -3.66 2.97 26.54
C THR A 255 -3.80 2.32 25.17
#